data_1227886905e88d5ad05d1f6c64e2c7c0
#
_entry.id   1227886905e88d5ad05d1f6c64e2c7c0
#
_cell.length_a   1.000
_cell.length_b   1.000
_cell.length_c   1.000
_cell.angle_alpha   90.00
_cell.angle_beta   90.00
_cell.angle_gamma   90.00
#
_symmetry.space_group_name_H-M   'P 1'
#
loop_
_entity.id
_entity.type
_entity.pdbx_description
1 polymer ?
#
loop_
_entity_poly.entity_id
_entity_poly.type
_entity_poly.pdbx_seq_one_letter_code
_entity_poly.pdbx_strand_id
1 'polypeptide(L)'
;VEQPTHCMHFGFYSLFIKKTTGCKINYGKTSYDFDDETVVSFAPGQTVGIHRLEDGPAPEAVGLLFHPDFLLRTPLGQKIKQYTFFSYASNEALHLSTEERLILQDYMDKIARELQHPIDKFSKSLIISNIEVMLNYCMRFYERQFVTREELNHNALGKFEQLIDEYLDSGRGAIDGIPTVKYFADKICLSSN
;
A
#
# COMPACT_ATOMS: atom_id res chain seq x y z
N VAL A 1 -4.69 6.71 22.95
CA VAL A 1 -5.07 5.97 21.73
C VAL A 1 -6.43 6.51 21.34
N GLU A 2 -6.49 7.37 20.31
CA GLU A 2 -7.74 7.89 19.77
C GLU A 2 -8.59 6.73 19.25
N GLN A 3 -9.86 6.68 19.63
CA GLN A 3 -10.77 5.68 19.11
C GLN A 3 -11.12 6.02 17.65
N PRO A 4 -11.17 5.03 16.73
CA PRO A 4 -11.54 5.28 15.35
C PRO A 4 -12.97 5.85 15.27
N THR A 5 -13.16 6.84 14.41
CA THR A 5 -14.47 7.46 14.19
C THR A 5 -15.48 6.46 13.59
N HIS A 6 -14.96 5.50 12.79
CA HIS A 6 -15.74 4.41 12.21
C HIS A 6 -14.91 3.13 12.14
N CYS A 7 -15.47 2.01 12.62
CA CYS A 7 -14.93 0.68 12.37
C CYS A 7 -15.72 0.01 11.25
N MET A 8 -15.04 -0.42 10.19
CA MET A 8 -15.65 -1.17 9.09
C MET A 8 -15.17 -2.62 9.14
N HIS A 9 -16.11 -3.55 9.11
CA HIS A 9 -15.81 -4.97 8.98
C HIS A 9 -16.12 -5.41 7.56
N PHE A 10 -15.09 -5.83 6.83
CA PHE A 10 -15.24 -6.19 5.44
C PHE A 10 -15.58 -7.67 5.28
N GLY A 11 -16.76 -7.98 4.68
CA GLY A 11 -17.12 -9.33 4.22
C GLY A 11 -16.64 -9.63 2.79
N PHE A 12 -15.94 -8.70 2.17
CA PHE A 12 -15.53 -8.69 0.77
C PHE A 12 -14.03 -8.56 0.64
N TYR A 13 -13.45 -9.09 -0.45
CA TYR A 13 -12.18 -8.58 -0.93
C TYR A 13 -12.39 -7.16 -1.45
N SER A 14 -11.53 -6.26 -1.04
CA SER A 14 -11.67 -4.84 -1.36
C SER A 14 -10.32 -4.25 -1.77
N LEU A 15 -10.34 -3.49 -2.87
CA LEU A 15 -9.23 -2.64 -3.29
C LEU A 15 -9.74 -1.21 -3.42
N PHE A 16 -9.07 -0.26 -2.81
CA PHE A 16 -9.38 1.16 -2.93
C PHE A 16 -8.16 1.91 -3.44
N ILE A 17 -8.33 2.59 -4.57
CA ILE A 17 -7.38 3.60 -5.07
C ILE A 17 -7.79 4.91 -4.45
N LYS A 18 -6.95 5.46 -3.60
CA LYS A 18 -7.19 6.72 -2.93
C LYS A 18 -6.89 7.88 -3.86
N LYS A 19 -7.74 8.93 -3.81
CA LYS A 19 -7.58 10.15 -4.60
C LYS A 19 -7.19 11.37 -3.76
N THR A 20 -7.53 11.36 -2.45
CA THR A 20 -7.26 12.50 -1.55
C THR A 20 -6.91 12.07 -0.13
N THR A 21 -6.11 12.88 0.57
CA THR A 21 -5.56 12.64 1.91
C THR A 21 -6.48 13.05 3.06
N GLY A 22 -7.78 12.89 2.95
CA GLY A 22 -8.75 13.32 3.99
C GLY A 22 -8.93 12.38 5.19
N CYS A 23 -8.21 11.27 5.31
CA CYS A 23 -8.37 10.32 6.41
C CYS A 23 -7.09 9.54 6.72
N LYS A 24 -6.95 9.12 8.00
CA LYS A 24 -5.98 8.11 8.41
C LYS A 24 -6.68 6.78 8.55
N ILE A 25 -6.04 5.71 8.09
CA ILE A 25 -6.54 4.35 8.25
C ILE A 25 -5.64 3.63 9.25
N ASN A 26 -6.26 3.07 10.29
CA ASN A 26 -5.58 2.20 11.24
C ASN A 26 -6.00 0.76 11.02
N TYR A 27 -5.01 -0.11 10.93
CA TYR A 27 -5.19 -1.53 10.85
C TYR A 27 -4.62 -2.18 12.12
N GLY A 28 -5.49 -2.68 12.96
CA GLY A 28 -5.10 -3.12 14.29
C GLY A 28 -4.51 -1.97 15.12
N LYS A 29 -3.27 -2.12 15.59
CA LYS A 29 -2.54 -1.10 16.37
C LYS A 29 -1.60 -0.24 15.53
N THR A 30 -1.48 -0.50 14.23
CA THR A 30 -0.54 0.16 13.34
C THR A 30 -1.27 1.19 12.47
N SER A 31 -0.72 2.40 12.40
CA SER A 31 -1.20 3.42 11.44
C SER A 31 -0.68 3.07 10.05
N TYR A 32 -1.56 3.07 9.08
CA TYR A 32 -1.19 2.98 7.68
C TYR A 32 -0.62 4.32 7.22
N ASP A 33 0.53 4.30 6.55
CA ASP A 33 1.07 5.49 5.89
C ASP A 33 0.28 5.72 4.58
N PHE A 34 -0.51 6.78 4.60
CA PHE A 34 -1.55 7.01 3.61
C PHE A 34 -1.29 8.33 2.88
N ASP A 35 -0.45 8.26 1.85
CA ASP A 35 -0.27 9.36 0.91
C ASP A 35 -1.25 9.26 -0.27
N ASP A 36 -1.30 10.32 -1.09
CA ASP A 36 -2.07 10.33 -2.33
C ASP A 36 -1.56 9.23 -3.29
N GLU A 37 -2.47 8.74 -4.15
CA GLU A 37 -2.17 7.71 -5.14
C GLU A 37 -1.75 6.34 -4.55
N THR A 38 -2.30 5.99 -3.39
CA THR A 38 -2.06 4.68 -2.79
C THR A 38 -3.21 3.71 -3.04
N VAL A 39 -2.87 2.41 -3.11
CA VAL A 39 -3.87 1.33 -3.05
C VAL A 39 -3.84 0.71 -1.68
N VAL A 40 -5.03 0.52 -1.12
CA VAL A 40 -5.23 -0.33 0.06
C VAL A 40 -6.10 -1.50 -0.29
N SER A 41 -5.77 -2.62 0.30
CA SER A 41 -6.43 -3.90 0.05
C SER A 41 -6.85 -4.55 1.35
N PHE A 42 -8.08 -5.07 1.39
CA PHE A 42 -8.61 -5.77 2.55
C PHE A 42 -9.18 -7.12 2.13
N ALA A 43 -8.92 -8.14 2.94
CA ALA A 43 -9.54 -9.45 2.80
C ALA A 43 -10.84 -9.55 3.61
N PRO A 44 -11.73 -10.50 3.29
CA PRO A 44 -12.89 -10.82 4.11
C PRO A 44 -12.49 -11.15 5.56
N GLY A 45 -13.26 -10.65 6.52
CA GLY A 45 -13.02 -10.85 7.94
C GLY A 45 -12.09 -9.84 8.60
N GLN A 46 -11.51 -8.92 7.85
CA GLN A 46 -10.67 -7.87 8.40
C GLN A 46 -11.50 -6.69 8.91
N THR A 47 -11.05 -6.11 10.04
CA THR A 47 -11.66 -4.91 10.63
C THR A 47 -10.68 -3.75 10.50
N VAL A 48 -11.16 -2.65 9.96
CA VAL A 48 -10.39 -1.45 9.68
C VAL A 48 -11.00 -0.26 10.41
N GLY A 49 -10.18 0.47 11.13
CA GLY A 49 -10.56 1.75 11.74
C GLY A 49 -10.26 2.90 10.78
N ILE A 50 -11.25 3.72 10.48
CA ILE A 50 -11.08 4.93 9.67
C ILE A 50 -11.20 6.14 10.59
N HIS A 51 -10.16 6.97 10.62
CA HIS A 51 -10.14 8.26 11.29
C HIS A 51 -10.25 9.37 10.27
N ARG A 52 -11.32 10.14 10.34
CA ARG A 52 -11.44 11.35 9.53
C ARG A 52 -10.60 12.46 10.16
N LEU A 53 -9.84 13.17 9.36
CA LEU A 53 -9.18 14.40 9.79
C LEU A 53 -10.23 15.51 9.88
N GLU A 54 -10.34 16.18 11.04
CA GLU A 54 -11.39 17.15 11.33
C GLU A 54 -11.38 18.33 10.36
N ASP A 55 -10.20 18.77 9.90
CA ASP A 55 -10.01 19.92 9.01
C ASP A 55 -9.64 19.52 7.58
N GLY A 56 -9.73 18.24 7.22
CA GLY A 56 -9.36 17.74 5.89
C GLY A 56 -10.54 17.66 4.90
N PRO A 57 -10.26 17.63 3.59
CA PRO A 57 -11.27 17.34 2.58
C PRO A 57 -11.88 15.95 2.84
N ALA A 58 -13.11 15.73 2.34
CA ALA A 58 -13.71 14.41 2.42
C ALA A 58 -12.84 13.39 1.66
N PRO A 59 -12.57 12.18 2.24
CA PRO A 59 -11.77 11.19 1.56
C PRO A 59 -12.49 10.70 0.30
N GLU A 60 -11.78 10.76 -0.83
CA GLU A 60 -12.27 10.21 -2.09
C GLU A 60 -11.44 8.99 -2.48
N ALA A 61 -12.12 7.92 -2.87
CA ALA A 61 -11.50 6.71 -3.37
C ALA A 61 -12.38 6.05 -4.43
N VAL A 62 -11.73 5.38 -5.38
CA VAL A 62 -12.41 4.42 -6.26
C VAL A 62 -12.15 3.03 -5.71
N GLY A 63 -13.22 2.27 -5.48
CA GLY A 63 -13.13 0.95 -4.85
C GLY A 63 -13.70 -0.16 -5.72
N LEU A 64 -13.02 -1.29 -5.74
CA LEU A 64 -13.51 -2.55 -6.24
C LEU A 64 -13.75 -3.48 -5.04
N LEU A 65 -15.00 -3.95 -4.92
CA LEU A 65 -15.41 -4.90 -3.88
C LEU A 65 -16.00 -6.13 -4.55
N PHE A 66 -15.55 -7.33 -4.15
CA PHE A 66 -16.12 -8.58 -4.64
C PHE A 66 -16.21 -9.63 -3.54
N HIS A 67 -17.35 -10.32 -3.49
CA HIS A 67 -17.60 -11.35 -2.50
C HIS A 67 -16.79 -12.62 -2.79
N PRO A 68 -16.30 -13.36 -1.77
CA PRO A 68 -15.62 -14.64 -1.97
C PRO A 68 -16.41 -15.63 -2.82
N ASP A 69 -17.73 -15.67 -2.67
CA ASP A 69 -18.59 -16.57 -3.45
C ASP A 69 -18.57 -16.28 -4.95
N PHE A 70 -18.28 -15.03 -5.35
CA PHE A 70 -18.13 -14.68 -6.76
C PHE A 70 -16.95 -15.42 -7.40
N LEU A 71 -15.94 -15.76 -6.60
CA LEU A 71 -14.74 -16.48 -7.02
C LEU A 71 -14.91 -18.00 -7.00
N LEU A 72 -16.01 -18.53 -6.45
CA LEU A 72 -16.22 -19.97 -6.34
C LEU A 72 -16.16 -20.66 -7.71
N ARG A 73 -15.43 -21.77 -7.77
CA ARG A 73 -15.22 -22.59 -8.99
C ARG A 73 -14.53 -21.84 -10.13
N THR A 74 -13.70 -20.85 -9.80
CA THR A 74 -12.89 -20.11 -10.78
C THR A 74 -11.40 -20.30 -10.51
N PRO A 75 -10.53 -20.17 -11.54
CA PRO A 75 -9.08 -20.22 -11.34
C PRO A 75 -8.58 -19.16 -10.35
N LEU A 76 -9.16 -17.94 -10.39
CA LEU A 76 -8.81 -16.87 -9.46
C LEU A 76 -9.13 -17.25 -8.00
N GLY A 77 -10.27 -17.93 -7.75
CA GLY A 77 -10.63 -18.39 -6.42
C GLY A 77 -9.62 -19.37 -5.81
N GLN A 78 -8.94 -20.17 -6.64
CA GLN A 78 -7.87 -21.07 -6.19
C GLN A 78 -6.58 -20.30 -5.87
N LYS A 79 -6.32 -19.20 -6.57
CA LYS A 79 -5.10 -18.39 -6.47
C LYS A 79 -5.21 -17.22 -5.49
N ILE A 80 -6.41 -16.83 -5.07
CA ILE A 80 -6.63 -15.58 -4.32
C ILE A 80 -5.74 -15.46 -3.08
N LYS A 81 -5.42 -16.57 -2.43
CA LYS A 81 -4.53 -16.59 -1.25
C LYS A 81 -3.06 -16.33 -1.59
N GLN A 82 -2.66 -16.37 -2.85
CA GLN A 82 -1.31 -16.06 -3.30
C GLN A 82 -1.06 -14.55 -3.36
N TYR A 83 -2.12 -13.74 -3.41
CA TYR A 83 -2.03 -12.29 -3.36
C TYR A 83 -1.81 -11.85 -1.91
N THR A 84 -0.53 -11.78 -1.52
CA THR A 84 -0.09 -11.58 -0.13
C THR A 84 -0.52 -10.24 0.46
N PHE A 85 -0.79 -9.24 -0.36
CA PHE A 85 -1.28 -7.94 0.09
C PHE A 85 -2.71 -7.97 0.67
N PHE A 86 -3.44 -9.09 0.54
CA PHE A 86 -4.67 -9.34 1.29
C PHE A 86 -4.41 -9.97 2.66
N SER A 87 -3.18 -10.34 2.99
CA SER A 87 -2.88 -10.96 4.29
C SER A 87 -2.79 -9.92 5.41
N TYR A 88 -3.01 -10.38 6.64
CA TYR A 88 -2.86 -9.55 7.85
C TYR A 88 -1.44 -9.01 8.06
N ALA A 89 -0.45 -9.64 7.47
CA ALA A 89 0.95 -9.23 7.60
C ALA A 89 1.34 -8.08 6.67
N SER A 90 0.50 -7.77 5.67
CA SER A 90 0.76 -6.70 4.70
C SER A 90 0.12 -5.40 5.18
N ASN A 91 0.81 -4.68 6.07
CA ASN A 91 0.34 -3.39 6.61
C ASN A 91 0.80 -2.19 5.77
N GLU A 92 1.34 -2.43 4.60
CA GLU A 92 1.87 -1.36 3.74
C GLU A 92 0.90 -1.05 2.60
N ALA A 93 0.60 0.23 2.42
CA ALA A 93 -0.11 0.69 1.24
C ALA A 93 0.80 0.56 0.01
N LEU A 94 0.21 0.22 -1.12
CA LEU A 94 0.93 0.24 -2.39
C LEU A 94 0.96 1.67 -2.93
N HIS A 95 2.15 2.25 -3.02
CA HIS A 95 2.35 3.56 -3.63
C HIS A 95 2.46 3.39 -5.16
N LEU A 96 1.61 4.11 -5.87
CA LEU A 96 1.52 4.03 -7.33
C LEU A 96 2.25 5.21 -7.98
N SER A 97 2.93 4.95 -9.08
CA SER A 97 3.23 6.02 -10.04
C SER A 97 1.95 6.43 -10.80
N THR A 98 1.98 7.59 -11.44
CA THR A 98 0.86 8.07 -12.26
C THR A 98 0.49 7.06 -13.36
N GLU A 99 1.46 6.42 -13.99
CA GLU A 99 1.24 5.38 -15.01
C GLU A 99 0.58 4.14 -14.41
N GLU A 100 1.09 3.65 -13.28
CA GLU A 100 0.53 2.49 -12.58
C GLU A 100 -0.92 2.73 -12.13
N ARG A 101 -1.21 3.93 -11.65
CA ARG A 101 -2.58 4.34 -11.31
C ARG A 101 -3.52 4.29 -12.52
N LEU A 102 -3.08 4.79 -13.67
CA LEU A 102 -3.88 4.75 -14.89
C LEU A 102 -4.15 3.32 -15.35
N ILE A 103 -3.17 2.42 -15.22
CA ILE A 103 -3.36 0.99 -15.52
C ILE A 103 -4.46 0.38 -14.65
N LEU A 104 -4.39 0.58 -13.32
CA LEU A 104 -5.40 0.02 -12.42
C LEU A 104 -6.79 0.63 -12.65
N GLN A 105 -6.85 1.94 -12.91
CA GLN A 105 -8.10 2.64 -13.21
C GLN A 105 -8.76 2.08 -14.48
N ASP A 106 -7.99 1.80 -15.53
CA ASP A 106 -8.52 1.23 -16.78
C ASP A 106 -9.18 -0.15 -16.53
N TYR A 107 -8.60 -1.00 -15.67
CA TYR A 107 -9.24 -2.27 -15.30
C TYR A 107 -10.50 -2.07 -14.47
N MET A 108 -10.53 -1.13 -13.55
CA MET A 108 -11.75 -0.79 -12.80
C MET A 108 -12.85 -0.28 -13.73
N ASP A 109 -12.51 0.56 -14.70
CA ASP A 109 -13.44 1.08 -15.70
C ASP A 109 -13.98 -0.01 -16.64
N LYS A 110 -13.14 -1.00 -17.00
CA LYS A 110 -13.58 -2.18 -17.78
C LYS A 110 -14.59 -3.02 -17.00
N ILE A 111 -14.34 -3.25 -15.72
CA ILE A 111 -15.26 -3.97 -14.85
C ILE A 111 -16.56 -3.18 -14.68
N ALA A 112 -16.48 -1.87 -14.45
CA ALA A 112 -17.65 -1.02 -14.32
C ALA A 112 -18.51 -1.00 -15.59
N ARG A 113 -17.89 -0.94 -16.77
CA ARG A 113 -18.60 -1.02 -18.06
C ARG A 113 -19.32 -2.35 -18.24
N GLU A 114 -18.66 -3.47 -17.91
CA GLU A 114 -19.28 -4.78 -18.00
C GLU A 114 -20.50 -4.91 -17.08
N LEU A 115 -20.45 -4.33 -15.89
CA LEU A 115 -21.57 -4.30 -14.93
C LEU A 115 -22.74 -3.41 -15.40
N GLN A 116 -22.50 -2.45 -16.30
CA GLN A 116 -23.55 -1.59 -16.88
C GLN A 116 -24.26 -2.22 -18.07
N HIS A 117 -23.66 -3.23 -18.70
CA HIS A 117 -24.28 -3.97 -19.78
C HIS A 117 -25.25 -5.05 -19.26
N PRO A 118 -26.21 -5.51 -20.07
CA PRO A 118 -27.02 -6.68 -19.72
C PRO A 118 -26.14 -7.89 -19.44
N ILE A 119 -26.28 -8.46 -18.23
CA ILE A 119 -25.49 -9.61 -17.80
C ILE A 119 -25.79 -10.82 -18.68
N ASP A 120 -24.75 -11.44 -19.23
CA ASP A 120 -24.80 -12.63 -20.04
C ASP A 120 -23.91 -13.76 -19.49
N LYS A 121 -23.82 -14.89 -20.21
CA LYS A 121 -23.01 -16.05 -19.79
C LYS A 121 -21.50 -15.78 -19.74
N PHE A 122 -21.02 -14.72 -20.37
CA PHE A 122 -19.60 -14.36 -20.42
C PHE A 122 -19.23 -13.29 -19.39
N SER A 123 -20.19 -12.49 -18.90
CA SER A 123 -19.94 -11.36 -18.02
C SER A 123 -19.15 -11.75 -16.77
N LYS A 124 -19.49 -12.87 -16.11
CA LYS A 124 -18.74 -13.35 -14.94
C LYS A 124 -17.28 -13.63 -15.29
N SER A 125 -17.01 -14.29 -16.41
CA SER A 125 -15.66 -14.63 -16.86
C SER A 125 -14.84 -13.38 -17.19
N LEU A 126 -15.45 -12.43 -17.90
CA LEU A 126 -14.81 -11.17 -18.27
C LEU A 126 -14.43 -10.34 -17.03
N ILE A 127 -15.36 -10.22 -16.07
CA ILE A 127 -15.10 -9.51 -14.81
C ILE A 127 -13.95 -10.18 -14.04
N ILE A 128 -13.99 -11.51 -13.85
CA ILE A 128 -12.96 -12.26 -13.14
C ILE A 128 -11.60 -12.13 -13.81
N SER A 129 -11.53 -12.20 -15.13
CA SER A 129 -10.27 -12.02 -15.85
C SER A 129 -9.69 -10.62 -15.66
N ASN A 130 -10.52 -9.57 -15.70
CA ASN A 130 -10.07 -8.22 -15.43
C ASN A 130 -9.59 -8.04 -13.98
N ILE A 131 -10.29 -8.64 -13.00
CA ILE A 131 -9.85 -8.67 -11.60
C ILE A 131 -8.49 -9.37 -11.49
N GLU A 132 -8.33 -10.56 -12.06
CA GLU A 132 -7.08 -11.33 -11.98
C GLU A 132 -5.90 -10.55 -12.57
N VAL A 133 -6.05 -9.93 -13.73
CA VAL A 133 -4.99 -9.12 -14.34
C VAL A 133 -4.67 -7.92 -13.47
N MET A 134 -5.67 -7.22 -12.93
CA MET A 134 -5.47 -6.08 -12.03
C MET A 134 -4.71 -6.49 -10.76
N LEU A 135 -5.04 -7.64 -10.14
CA LEU A 135 -4.34 -8.15 -8.97
C LEU A 135 -2.88 -8.53 -9.29
N ASN A 136 -2.61 -9.08 -10.48
CA ASN A 136 -1.25 -9.36 -10.95
C ASN A 136 -0.43 -8.08 -11.13
N TYR A 137 -1.04 -6.99 -11.62
CA TYR A 137 -0.38 -5.68 -11.65
C TYR A 137 -0.07 -5.16 -10.25
N CYS A 138 -1.00 -5.30 -9.30
CA CYS A 138 -0.72 -4.94 -7.91
C CYS A 138 0.48 -5.71 -7.34
N MET A 139 0.56 -7.04 -7.57
CA MET A 139 1.72 -7.84 -7.16
C MET A 139 3.02 -7.30 -7.74
N ARG A 140 3.04 -7.05 -9.06
CA ARG A 140 4.21 -6.49 -9.74
C ARG A 140 4.64 -5.14 -9.16
N PHE A 141 3.68 -4.27 -8.84
CA PHE A 141 3.96 -2.96 -8.28
C PHE A 141 4.46 -3.05 -6.83
N TYR A 142 3.95 -4.00 -6.04
CA TYR A 142 4.50 -4.32 -4.71
C TYR A 142 5.95 -4.81 -4.81
N GLU A 143 6.26 -5.73 -5.74
CA GLU A 143 7.63 -6.20 -5.96
C GLU A 143 8.57 -5.04 -6.31
N ARG A 144 8.16 -4.15 -7.22
CA ARG A 144 8.91 -2.92 -7.53
C ARG A 144 9.14 -2.07 -6.27
N GLN A 145 8.10 -1.86 -5.46
CA GLN A 145 8.18 -1.06 -4.23
C GLN A 145 9.21 -1.66 -3.24
N PHE A 146 9.22 -2.98 -3.07
CA PHE A 146 10.18 -3.65 -2.19
C PHE A 146 11.60 -3.56 -2.73
N VAL A 147 11.84 -3.80 -4.01
CA VAL A 147 13.17 -3.67 -4.64
C VAL A 147 13.72 -2.26 -4.48
N THR A 148 12.90 -1.24 -4.78
CA THR A 148 13.29 0.16 -4.62
C THR A 148 13.66 0.50 -3.17
N ARG A 149 12.93 -0.05 -2.21
CA ARG A 149 13.18 0.15 -0.78
C ARG A 149 14.46 -0.53 -0.32
N GLU A 150 14.75 -1.74 -0.80
CA GLU A 150 16.01 -2.43 -0.51
C GLU A 150 17.20 -1.66 -1.08
N GLU A 151 17.12 -1.15 -2.30
CA GLU A 151 18.16 -0.31 -2.91
C GLU A 151 18.38 0.98 -2.13
N LEU A 152 17.31 1.66 -1.69
CA LEU A 152 17.41 2.86 -0.86
C LEU A 152 18.06 2.57 0.49
N ASN A 153 17.68 1.46 1.14
CA ASN A 153 18.26 1.04 2.41
C ASN A 153 19.75 0.68 2.25
N HIS A 154 20.12 -0.01 1.17
CA HIS A 154 21.51 -0.35 0.89
C HIS A 154 22.36 0.89 0.62
N ASN A 155 21.83 1.86 -0.14
CA ASN A 155 22.48 3.14 -0.39
C ASN A 155 22.61 3.99 0.89
N ALA A 156 21.62 3.98 1.76
CA ALA A 156 21.66 4.68 3.05
C ALA A 156 22.71 4.07 3.97
N LEU A 157 22.80 2.74 4.02
CA LEU A 157 23.80 2.02 4.81
C LEU A 157 25.23 2.32 4.31
N GLY A 158 25.46 2.26 3.01
CA GLY A 158 26.78 2.59 2.42
C GLY A 158 27.21 4.04 2.71
N LYS A 159 26.27 5.00 2.62
CA LYS A 159 26.56 6.39 3.02
C LYS A 159 26.84 6.53 4.50
N PHE A 160 26.14 5.77 5.34
CA PHE A 160 26.36 5.78 6.80
C PHE A 160 27.74 5.22 7.14
N GLU A 161 28.15 4.12 6.55
CA GLU A 161 29.48 3.53 6.72
C GLU A 161 30.58 4.52 6.30
N GLN A 162 30.43 5.13 5.12
CA GLN A 162 31.37 6.15 4.65
C GLN A 162 31.50 7.35 5.61
N LEU A 163 30.38 7.84 6.15
CA LEU A 163 30.39 8.93 7.12
C LEU A 163 31.05 8.56 8.45
N ILE A 164 30.92 7.29 8.88
CA ILE A 164 31.66 6.79 10.05
C ILE A 164 33.15 6.83 9.80
N ASP A 165 33.60 6.28 8.67
CA ASP A 165 35.02 6.23 8.31
C ASP A 165 35.59 7.65 8.20
N GLU A 166 34.92 8.56 7.51
CA GLU A 166 35.29 9.98 7.43
C GLU A 166 35.38 10.65 8.81
N TYR A 167 34.47 10.32 9.72
CA TYR A 167 34.49 10.88 11.09
C TYR A 167 35.70 10.35 11.87
N LEU A 168 35.97 9.07 11.79
CA LEU A 168 37.12 8.44 12.48
C LEU A 168 38.45 8.95 11.92
N ASP A 169 38.58 9.02 10.63
CA ASP A 169 39.79 9.48 9.95
C ASP A 169 40.07 10.98 10.16
N SER A 170 39.04 11.79 10.37
CA SER A 170 39.16 13.22 10.66
C SER A 170 39.75 13.54 12.03
N GLY A 171 39.92 12.57 12.90
CA GLY A 171 40.37 12.75 14.29
C GLY A 171 39.38 13.49 15.21
N ARG A 172 38.19 13.83 14.70
CA ARG A 172 37.16 14.54 15.47
C ARG A 172 36.69 13.76 16.69
N GLY A 173 36.74 12.44 16.64
CA GLY A 173 36.38 11.58 17.76
C GLY A 173 37.19 11.86 19.04
N ALA A 174 38.42 12.36 18.93
CA ALA A 174 39.28 12.75 20.05
C ALA A 174 38.89 14.11 20.65
N ILE A 175 38.22 14.98 19.90
CA ILE A 175 37.85 16.35 20.30
C ILE A 175 36.36 16.39 20.68
N ASP A 176 35.47 15.86 19.86
CA ASP A 176 34.02 15.98 19.96
C ASP A 176 33.35 14.73 20.58
N GLY A 177 34.13 13.65 20.82
CA GLY A 177 33.65 12.40 21.35
C GLY A 177 32.94 11.52 20.31
N ILE A 178 32.14 10.55 20.78
CA ILE A 178 31.41 9.61 19.89
C ILE A 178 30.17 10.32 19.31
N PRO A 179 30.02 10.35 17.96
CA PRO A 179 28.86 11.00 17.33
C PRO A 179 27.57 10.27 17.64
N THR A 180 26.48 11.01 17.75
CA THR A 180 25.14 10.44 18.00
C THR A 180 24.50 9.92 16.71
N VAL A 181 23.53 9.00 16.84
CA VAL A 181 22.71 8.53 15.69
C VAL A 181 22.06 9.72 14.97
N LYS A 182 21.62 10.72 15.71
CA LYS A 182 21.03 11.94 15.15
C LYS A 182 22.00 12.70 14.26
N TYR A 183 23.28 12.80 14.61
CA TYR A 183 24.32 13.46 13.80
C TYR A 183 24.44 12.82 12.41
N PHE A 184 24.42 11.49 12.36
CA PHE A 184 24.48 10.77 11.08
C PHE A 184 23.16 10.87 10.32
N ALA A 185 22.02 10.70 10.99
CA ALA A 185 20.70 10.80 10.37
C ALA A 185 20.49 12.16 9.67
N ASP A 186 20.87 13.25 10.33
CA ASP A 186 20.81 14.61 9.77
C ASP A 186 21.69 14.74 8.49
N LYS A 187 22.85 14.08 8.47
CA LYS A 187 23.77 14.13 7.32
C LYS A 187 23.31 13.31 6.12
N ILE A 188 22.63 12.21 6.33
CA ILE A 188 22.06 11.38 5.27
C ILE A 188 20.61 11.72 4.93
N CYS A 189 20.07 12.80 5.53
CA CYS A 189 18.69 13.27 5.34
C CYS A 189 17.64 12.22 5.71
N LEU A 190 17.89 11.42 6.73
CA LEU A 190 16.94 10.46 7.30
C LEU A 190 16.41 10.95 8.64
N SER A 191 15.17 10.56 8.96
CA SER A 191 14.60 10.76 10.28
C SER A 191 15.35 9.93 11.31
N SER A 192 15.65 10.50 12.50
CA SER A 192 16.33 9.83 13.61
C SER A 192 15.40 8.98 14.49
N ASN A 193 14.21 8.62 13.99
CA ASN A 193 13.25 7.75 14.69
C ASN A 193 13.57 6.27 14.49
#